data_254828155fd2ea5262a85463ba026210
#
_entry.id   254828155fd2ea5262a85463ba026210
#
_cell.length_a   1.000
_cell.length_b   1.000
_cell.length_c   1.000
_cell.angle_alpha   90.00
_cell.angle_beta   90.00
_cell.angle_gamma   90.00
#
_symmetry.space_group_name_H-M   'P 1'
#
loop_
_entity.id
_entity.type
_entity.pdbx_description
1 polymer ?
#
loop_
_entity_poly.entity_id
_entity_poly.type
_entity_poly.pdbx_seq_one_letter_code
_entity_poly.pdbx_strand_id
1 'polypeptide(L)' 'MHKIIDLIEPDNGCEGFAEGEEPKVTLSLDDGRVIKIPDLIAYRNNWDIGQQISDEDIERYAGGS' A
#
# COMPACT_ATOMS: atom_id res chain seq x y z
N MET A 1 9.70 11.39 -5.40
CA MET A 1 9.59 9.94 -5.34
C MET A 1 10.20 9.40 -4.08
N HIS A 2 9.62 8.36 -3.54
CA HIS A 2 10.13 7.72 -2.34
C HIS A 2 10.26 6.24 -2.57
N LYS A 3 11.23 5.65 -1.91
CA LYS A 3 11.48 4.23 -2.05
C LYS A 3 10.67 3.46 -1.00
N ILE A 4 10.09 2.36 -1.43
CA ILE A 4 9.36 1.48 -0.52
C ILE A 4 10.38 0.63 0.20
N ILE A 5 10.48 0.79 1.52
CA ILE A 5 11.47 0.07 2.30
C ILE A 5 10.88 -1.14 3.00
N ASP A 6 9.56 -1.21 3.07
CA ASP A 6 8.91 -2.35 3.70
C ASP A 6 7.51 -2.48 3.13
N LEU A 7 6.99 -3.69 3.14
CA LEU A 7 5.66 -3.96 2.63
C LEU A 7 5.02 -5.02 3.52
N ILE A 8 3.84 -4.71 4.01
CA ILE A 8 3.10 -5.63 4.85
C ILE A 8 1.83 -6.03 4.11
N GLU A 9 1.70 -7.29 3.83
CA GLU A 9 0.54 -7.79 3.11
C GLU A 9 -0.68 -7.78 4.02
N PRO A 10 -1.87 -7.69 3.43
CA PRO A 10 -3.09 -7.71 4.23
C PRO A 10 -3.24 -9.04 4.93
N ASP A 11 -3.74 -8.98 6.14
CA ASP A 11 -3.99 -10.19 6.90
C ASP A 11 -5.29 -10.81 6.39
N ASN A 12 -5.15 -11.93 5.72
CA ASN A 12 -6.30 -12.63 5.18
C ASN A 12 -6.84 -13.65 6.14
N GLY A 13 -6.94 -13.28 7.38
CA GLY A 13 -7.41 -14.20 8.38
C GLY A 13 -8.71 -14.90 7.99
N CYS A 14 -9.11 -15.83 8.79
CA CYS A 14 -10.29 -16.64 8.51
C CYS A 14 -11.55 -15.82 8.38
N GLU A 15 -11.53 -14.69 9.00
CA GLU A 15 -12.72 -13.84 8.97
C GLU A 15 -13.01 -13.29 7.61
N GLY A 16 -11.97 -13.14 6.82
CA GLY A 16 -12.16 -12.49 5.56
C GLY A 16 -12.39 -11.00 5.76
N PHE A 17 -12.93 -10.40 4.75
CA PHE A 17 -13.19 -8.97 4.78
C PHE A 17 -14.67 -8.74 4.74
N ALA A 18 -15.10 -7.63 5.31
CA ALA A 18 -16.49 -7.25 5.20
C ALA A 18 -16.84 -7.07 3.74
N GLU A 19 -18.10 -7.28 3.44
CA GLU A 19 -18.57 -7.16 2.08
C GLU A 19 -18.26 -5.77 1.55
N GLY A 20 -17.63 -5.70 0.39
CA GLY A 20 -17.29 -4.42 -0.21
C GLY A 20 -15.90 -3.92 0.17
N GLU A 21 -15.24 -4.58 1.08
CA GLU A 21 -13.89 -4.18 1.47
C GLU A 21 -12.86 -4.90 0.62
N GLU A 22 -11.76 -4.20 0.36
CA GLU A 22 -10.66 -4.76 -0.41
C GLU A 22 -9.45 -4.91 0.48
N PRO A 23 -8.67 -5.97 0.27
CA PRO A 23 -7.41 -6.10 0.99
C PRO A 23 -6.46 -4.99 0.56
N LYS A 24 -5.75 -4.45 1.51
CA LYS A 24 -4.80 -3.37 1.25
C LYS A 24 -3.45 -3.72 1.82
N VAL A 25 -2.42 -3.46 1.04
CA VAL A 25 -1.06 -3.63 1.52
C VAL A 25 -0.63 -2.35 2.22
N THR A 26 0.24 -2.50 3.19
CA THR A 26 0.82 -1.37 3.90
C THR A 26 2.23 -1.17 3.41
N LEU A 27 2.51 0.01 2.88
CA LEU A 27 3.83 0.33 2.36
C LEU A 27 4.51 1.32 3.28
N SER A 28 5.72 1.00 3.69
CA SER A 28 6.55 1.92 4.47
C SER A 28 7.52 2.60 3.54
N LEU A 29 7.64 3.89 3.65
CA LEU A 29 8.45 4.68 2.74
C LEU A 29 9.73 5.12 3.43
N ASP A 30 10.70 5.51 2.62
CA ASP A 30 12.03 5.86 3.13
C ASP A 30 12.03 7.14 3.97
N ASP A 31 10.97 7.92 3.88
CA ASP A 31 10.87 9.13 4.68
C ASP A 31 10.10 8.91 6.00
N GLY A 32 9.71 7.67 6.25
CA GLY A 32 9.01 7.35 7.48
C GLY A 32 7.51 7.32 7.35
N ARG A 33 6.98 7.63 6.20
CA ARG A 33 5.54 7.59 6.00
C ARG A 33 5.08 6.15 5.78
N VAL A 34 3.82 5.91 6.13
CA VAL A 34 3.20 4.61 5.90
C VAL A 34 1.88 4.87 5.20
N ILE A 35 1.66 4.17 4.10
CA ILE A 35 0.41 4.33 3.33
C ILE A 35 -0.19 2.96 3.08
N LYS A 36 -1.49 2.94 2.84
CA LYS A 36 -2.21 1.72 2.52
C LYS A 36 -2.77 1.83 1.12
N ILE A 37 -2.51 0.81 0.32
CA ILE A 37 -2.89 0.80 -1.08
C ILE A 37 -3.60 -0.50 -1.36
N PRO A 38 -4.70 -0.48 -2.14
CA PRO A 38 -5.35 -1.73 -2.52
C PRO A 38 -4.36 -2.70 -3.14
N ASP A 39 -4.42 -3.94 -2.74
CA ASP A 39 -3.47 -4.95 -3.17
C ASP A 39 -3.40 -5.04 -4.69
N LEU A 40 -4.55 -4.99 -5.34
CA LEU A 40 -4.60 -5.09 -6.80
C LEU A 40 -3.85 -3.95 -7.47
N ILE A 41 -3.96 -2.76 -6.90
CA ILE A 41 -3.30 -1.59 -7.48
C ILE A 41 -1.80 -1.68 -7.26
N ALA A 42 -1.38 -2.11 -6.08
CA ALA A 42 0.04 -2.30 -5.82
C ALA A 42 0.63 -3.33 -6.75
N TYR A 43 -0.07 -4.41 -6.96
CA TYR A 43 0.38 -5.46 -7.86
C TYR A 43 0.48 -4.95 -9.29
N ARG A 44 -0.51 -4.21 -9.72
CA ARG A 44 -0.55 -3.69 -11.09
C ARG A 44 0.59 -2.73 -11.36
N ASN A 45 0.99 -1.96 -10.36
CA ASN A 45 2.07 -1.00 -10.49
C ASN A 45 3.42 -1.54 -10.06
N ASN A 46 3.47 -2.79 -9.62
CA ASN A 46 4.70 -3.42 -9.16
C ASN A 46 5.29 -2.69 -7.95
N TRP A 47 4.44 -2.17 -7.09
CA TRP A 47 4.92 -1.50 -5.89
C TRP A 47 5.26 -2.54 -4.84
N ASP A 48 6.55 -2.77 -4.67
CA ASP A 48 7.07 -3.78 -3.77
C ASP A 48 8.29 -3.20 -3.06
N ILE A 49 8.85 -3.94 -2.13
CA ILE A 49 10.05 -3.50 -1.42
C ILE A 49 11.14 -3.25 -2.45
N GLY A 50 11.76 -2.07 -2.35
CA GLY A 50 12.81 -1.68 -3.27
C GLY A 50 12.33 -0.88 -4.46
N GLN A 51 11.04 -0.81 -4.67
CA GLN A 51 10.48 -0.03 -5.76
C GLN A 51 10.22 1.39 -5.30
N GLN A 52 9.96 2.26 -6.26
CA GLN A 52 9.71 3.66 -5.97
C GLN A 52 8.26 4.01 -6.27
N ILE A 53 7.73 4.92 -5.50
CA ILE A 53 6.38 5.40 -5.69
C ILE A 53 6.41 6.92 -5.74
N SER A 54 5.63 7.50 -6.62
CA SER A 54 5.65 8.96 -6.82
C SER A 54 4.94 9.65 -5.67
N ASP A 55 5.33 10.91 -5.45
CA ASP A 55 4.68 11.71 -4.40
C ASP A 55 3.19 11.86 -4.66
N GLU A 56 2.84 11.97 -5.93
CA GLU A 56 1.45 12.10 -6.31
C GLU A 56 0.63 10.90 -5.86
N ASP A 57 1.18 9.72 -6.08
CA ASP A 57 0.50 8.49 -5.67
C ASP A 57 0.48 8.37 -4.15
N ILE A 58 1.55 8.78 -3.51
CA ILE A 58 1.61 8.75 -2.06
C ILE A 58 0.50 9.63 -1.48
N GLU A 59 0.33 10.82 -2.00
CA GLU A 59 -0.70 11.72 -1.50
C GLU A 59 -2.09 11.20 -1.77
N ARG A 60 -2.27 10.54 -2.89
CA ARG A 60 -3.58 10.00 -3.24
C ARG A 60 -4.04 8.98 -2.22
N TYR A 61 -3.13 8.14 -1.75
CA TYR A 61 -3.50 7.06 -0.82
C TYR A 61 -3.28 7.44 0.63
N ALA A 62 -2.31 8.32 0.90
CA ALA A 62 -2.09 8.76 2.28
C ALA A 62 -3.16 9.73 2.73
N GLY A 63 -3.70 10.48 1.82
CA GLY A 63 -4.77 11.41 2.13
C GLY A 63 -6.01 10.72 2.60
N GLY A 64 -6.11 9.51 2.34
CA GLY A 64 -6.94 8.54 3.03
C GLY A 64 -8.37 8.86 3.26
N SER A 65 -8.81 9.75 2.98
CA SER A 65 -10.17 10.03 3.36
C SER A 65 -11.17 9.20 2.61
#